data_4afd20a7449062e558d756a882296a97
#
_entry.id   4afd20a7449062e558d756a882296a97
#
_cell.length_a   1.000
_cell.length_b   1.000
_cell.length_c   1.000
_cell.angle_alpha   90.00
_cell.angle_beta   90.00
_cell.angle_gamma   90.00
#
_symmetry.space_group_name_H-M   'P 1'
#
loop_
_entity.id
_entity.type
_entity.pdbx_description
1 polymer ?
#
loop_
_entity_poly.entity_id
_entity_poly.type
_entity_poly.pdbx_seq_one_letter_code
_entity_poly.pdbx_strand_id
1 'polypeptide(L)'
;MLYLKGLNMFLVRQIGSKIRTNYLVVTVVCGLLTITICAVSIGASTALAMNKMSQSATPYDLNVLSNVSVDGDSDIAAYLAAHDITISNYAKVTEQISVYEADMTYSELFEGQKVKFWPIDEKVPDSKVSVISISDLNRALAMQNKAPITLNDGQYLLNCNYNGTYRYIAAALQSHPEITVGGVTLQRAEDKVLQETYIMTSVGNNDRGTLIVPDSVTASLEKDVNALLVQY
;
A
#
# COMPACT_ATOMS: atom_id res chain seq x y z
N MET A 1 30.09 21.12 -64.74
CA MET A 1 30.87 22.11 -63.96
C MET A 1 30.07 23.40 -63.80
N LEU A 2 28.99 23.34 -62.99
CA LEU A 2 28.15 24.49 -62.63
C LEU A 2 28.67 25.27 -61.42
N TYR A 3 29.60 24.70 -60.68
CA TYR A 3 30.12 25.24 -59.43
C TYR A 3 31.01 26.47 -59.56
N LEU A 4 31.67 26.65 -60.70
CA LEU A 4 32.62 27.72 -60.94
C LEU A 4 32.10 28.86 -61.88
N LYS A 5 30.78 28.91 -62.15
CA LYS A 5 30.19 29.98 -62.98
C LYS A 5 29.53 31.08 -62.15
N GLY A 6 30.04 32.26 -62.16
CA GLY A 6 29.44 33.47 -61.62
C GLY A 6 29.25 33.44 -60.09
N LEU A 7 28.10 33.88 -59.63
CA LEU A 7 27.70 33.97 -58.20
C LEU A 7 27.43 32.65 -57.52
N ASN A 8 27.49 31.51 -58.22
CA ASN A 8 27.07 30.22 -57.69
C ASN A 8 27.94 29.76 -56.48
N MET A 9 29.23 30.02 -56.48
CA MET A 9 30.15 29.73 -55.43
C MET A 9 29.84 30.49 -54.13
N PHE A 10 29.46 31.76 -54.28
CA PHE A 10 29.04 32.57 -53.12
C PHE A 10 27.71 32.14 -52.56
N LEU A 11 26.74 31.84 -53.42
CA LEU A 11 25.42 31.32 -53.01
C LEU A 11 25.52 29.98 -52.29
N VAL A 12 26.31 29.03 -52.83
CA VAL A 12 26.49 27.72 -52.19
C VAL A 12 27.19 27.86 -50.83
N ARG A 13 28.17 28.76 -50.72
CA ARG A 13 28.86 29.02 -49.44
C ARG A 13 27.96 29.70 -48.42
N GLN A 14 27.10 30.62 -48.83
CA GLN A 14 26.10 31.30 -47.99
C GLN A 14 24.99 30.31 -47.52
N ILE A 15 24.50 29.48 -48.44
CA ILE A 15 23.51 28.46 -48.13
C ILE A 15 24.11 27.41 -47.14
N GLY A 16 25.32 26.94 -47.42
CA GLY A 16 26.03 25.99 -46.58
C GLY A 16 26.28 26.52 -45.15
N SER A 17 26.65 27.81 -45.04
CA SER A 17 26.81 28.48 -43.73
C SER A 17 25.49 28.59 -42.96
N LYS A 18 24.41 29.02 -43.65
CA LYS A 18 23.07 29.13 -43.04
C LYS A 18 22.50 27.77 -42.65
N ILE A 19 22.68 26.74 -43.47
CA ILE A 19 22.23 25.37 -43.14
C ILE A 19 22.97 24.87 -41.91
N ARG A 20 24.28 25.05 -41.78
CA ARG A 20 25.06 24.60 -40.62
C ARG A 20 24.66 25.31 -39.34
N THR A 21 24.41 26.63 -39.38
CA THR A 21 23.98 27.40 -38.22
C THR A 21 22.56 27.02 -37.80
N ASN A 22 21.63 26.92 -38.78
CA ASN A 22 20.25 26.51 -38.49
C ASN A 22 20.16 25.08 -37.96
N TYR A 23 20.96 24.17 -38.51
CA TYR A 23 20.98 22.79 -38.00
C TYR A 23 21.37 22.72 -36.53
N LEU A 24 22.41 23.45 -36.12
CA LEU A 24 22.88 23.50 -34.73
C LEU A 24 21.82 24.10 -33.80
N VAL A 25 21.18 25.19 -34.20
CA VAL A 25 20.10 25.84 -33.44
C VAL A 25 18.90 24.88 -33.29
N VAL A 26 18.46 24.27 -34.39
CA VAL A 26 17.35 23.32 -34.38
C VAL A 26 17.67 22.12 -33.49
N THR A 27 18.88 21.57 -33.55
CA THR A 27 19.31 20.46 -32.70
C THR A 27 19.25 20.83 -31.22
N VAL A 28 19.75 22.01 -30.84
CA VAL A 28 19.71 22.49 -29.45
C VAL A 28 18.25 22.69 -29.00
N VAL A 29 17.42 23.33 -29.83
CA VAL A 29 15.99 23.53 -29.49
C VAL A 29 15.26 22.21 -29.35
N CYS A 30 15.46 21.27 -30.27
CA CYS A 30 14.87 19.93 -30.15
C CYS A 30 15.35 19.19 -28.88
N GLY A 31 16.62 19.29 -28.53
CA GLY A 31 17.17 18.70 -27.29
C GLY A 31 16.51 19.32 -26.07
N LEU A 32 16.40 20.65 -25.99
CA LEU A 32 15.74 21.32 -24.87
C LEU A 32 14.26 20.96 -24.78
N LEU A 33 13.55 20.91 -25.91
CA LEU A 33 12.14 20.49 -25.92
C LEU A 33 11.98 19.04 -25.44
N THR A 34 12.85 18.15 -25.88
CA THR A 34 12.82 16.74 -25.43
C THR A 34 13.03 16.65 -23.92
N ILE A 35 14.04 17.33 -23.38
CA ILE A 35 14.31 17.37 -21.93
C ILE A 35 13.10 17.94 -21.18
N THR A 36 12.51 19.02 -21.67
CA THR A 36 11.35 19.65 -21.04
C THR A 36 10.15 18.71 -21.03
N ILE A 37 9.83 18.05 -22.14
CA ILE A 37 8.74 17.10 -22.23
C ILE A 37 8.97 15.92 -21.27
N CYS A 38 10.19 15.37 -21.24
CA CYS A 38 10.55 14.31 -20.31
C CYS A 38 10.38 14.75 -18.85
N ALA A 39 10.88 15.92 -18.48
CA ALA A 39 10.79 16.45 -17.13
C ALA A 39 9.33 16.66 -16.68
N VAL A 40 8.50 17.25 -17.55
CA VAL A 40 7.07 17.45 -17.28
C VAL A 40 6.34 16.11 -17.16
N SER A 41 6.62 15.16 -18.06
CA SER A 41 5.99 13.83 -18.05
C SER A 41 6.35 13.05 -16.78
N ILE A 42 7.62 13.06 -16.37
CA ILE A 42 8.07 12.41 -15.13
C ILE A 42 7.44 13.08 -13.92
N GLY A 43 7.46 14.43 -13.87
CA GLY A 43 6.87 15.19 -12.76
C GLY A 43 5.38 14.93 -12.61
N ALA A 44 4.61 14.98 -13.70
CA ALA A 44 3.18 14.70 -13.68
C ALA A 44 2.88 13.25 -13.26
N SER A 45 3.60 12.28 -13.82
CA SER A 45 3.43 10.86 -13.47
C SER A 45 3.75 10.59 -12.02
N THR A 46 4.81 11.19 -11.49
CA THR A 46 5.19 11.06 -10.07
C THR A 46 4.13 11.69 -9.16
N ALA A 47 3.64 12.89 -9.49
CA ALA A 47 2.60 13.55 -8.70
C ALA A 47 1.31 12.74 -8.67
N LEU A 48 0.87 12.19 -9.81
CA LEU A 48 -0.31 11.32 -9.88
C LEU A 48 -0.12 10.03 -9.06
N ALA A 49 1.06 9.39 -9.16
CA ALA A 49 1.36 8.19 -8.39
C ALA A 49 1.37 8.46 -6.89
N MET A 50 2.00 9.55 -6.45
CA MET A 50 2.04 9.96 -5.03
C MET A 50 0.65 10.30 -4.51
N ASN A 51 -0.18 11.01 -5.28
CA ASN A 51 -1.55 11.34 -4.87
C ASN A 51 -2.39 10.07 -4.73
N LYS A 52 -2.33 9.15 -5.69
CA LYS A 52 -3.03 7.86 -5.63
C LYS A 52 -2.55 7.01 -4.45
N MET A 53 -1.26 6.97 -4.20
CA MET A 53 -0.67 6.25 -3.07
C MET A 53 -1.13 6.87 -1.73
N SER A 54 -1.12 8.19 -1.61
CA SER A 54 -1.61 8.89 -0.43
C SER A 54 -3.09 8.58 -0.17
N GLN A 55 -3.95 8.70 -1.18
CA GLN A 55 -5.37 8.39 -1.05
C GLN A 55 -5.64 6.95 -0.64
N SER A 56 -4.86 5.99 -1.15
CA SER A 56 -5.01 4.58 -0.78
C SER A 56 -4.52 4.29 0.64
N ALA A 57 -3.52 5.03 1.10
CA ALA A 57 -2.90 4.83 2.42
C ALA A 57 -3.65 5.55 3.55
N THR A 58 -4.42 6.59 3.23
CA THR A 58 -5.17 7.41 4.19
C THR A 58 -6.67 7.45 3.84
N PRO A 59 -7.37 6.31 3.93
CA PRO A 59 -8.78 6.22 3.56
C PRO A 59 -9.74 6.81 4.62
N TYR A 60 -9.24 7.16 5.79
CA TYR A 60 -9.99 7.76 6.90
C TYR A 60 -9.47 9.15 7.21
N ASP A 61 -10.31 10.00 7.83
CA ASP A 61 -9.88 11.34 8.25
C ASP A 61 -8.97 11.27 9.48
N LEU A 62 -9.25 10.32 10.38
CA LEU A 62 -8.43 10.04 11.58
C LEU A 62 -8.50 8.56 11.91
N ASN A 63 -7.41 7.99 12.41
CA ASN A 63 -7.48 6.78 13.21
C ASN A 63 -6.68 6.91 14.51
N VAL A 64 -7.24 6.39 15.58
CA VAL A 64 -6.60 6.32 16.88
C VAL A 64 -6.27 4.86 17.16
N LEU A 65 -5.01 4.59 17.47
CA LEU A 65 -4.52 3.25 17.77
C LEU A 65 -4.28 3.11 19.27
N SER A 66 -4.64 1.97 19.82
CA SER A 66 -4.33 1.56 21.18
C SER A 66 -3.67 0.18 21.12
N ASN A 67 -2.48 0.07 21.71
CA ASN A 67 -1.79 -1.21 21.86
C ASN A 67 -2.30 -1.92 23.09
N VAL A 68 -2.94 -3.08 22.90
CA VAL A 68 -3.62 -3.80 24.00
C VAL A 68 -2.66 -4.24 25.10
N SER A 69 -1.41 -4.57 24.75
CA SER A 69 -0.40 -4.99 25.74
C SER A 69 0.06 -3.84 26.66
N VAL A 70 -0.11 -2.58 26.22
CA VAL A 70 0.31 -1.37 26.96
C VAL A 70 -0.90 -0.68 27.62
N ASP A 71 -1.97 -0.49 26.82
CA ASP A 71 -3.11 0.35 27.19
C ASP A 71 -4.31 -0.47 27.73
N GLY A 72 -4.24 -1.81 27.61
CA GLY A 72 -5.36 -2.71 27.91
C GLY A 72 -6.37 -2.79 26.76
N ASP A 73 -7.25 -3.79 26.82
CA ASP A 73 -8.34 -3.98 25.85
C ASP A 73 -9.50 -3.04 26.17
N SER A 74 -9.46 -1.82 25.64
CA SER A 74 -10.44 -0.75 25.91
C SER A 74 -11.22 -0.33 24.66
N ASP A 75 -12.45 0.11 24.88
CA ASP A 75 -13.18 0.93 23.91
C ASP A 75 -12.53 2.30 23.86
N ILE A 76 -11.87 2.60 22.72
CA ILE A 76 -11.13 3.84 22.53
C ILE A 76 -12.07 5.06 22.59
N ALA A 77 -13.29 4.96 22.03
CA ALA A 77 -14.23 6.07 22.05
C ALA A 77 -14.69 6.37 23.48
N ALA A 78 -14.96 5.34 24.29
CA ALA A 78 -15.32 5.49 25.68
C ALA A 78 -14.15 6.04 26.52
N TYR A 79 -12.93 5.57 26.27
CA TYR A 79 -11.71 6.09 26.91
C TYR A 79 -11.51 7.58 26.61
N LEU A 80 -11.63 8.00 25.36
CA LEU A 80 -11.52 9.41 24.97
C LEU A 80 -12.60 10.27 25.61
N ALA A 81 -13.85 9.78 25.66
CA ALA A 81 -14.96 10.48 26.30
C ALA A 81 -14.74 10.68 27.83
N ALA A 82 -14.14 9.72 28.49
CA ALA A 82 -13.77 9.84 29.90
C ALA A 82 -12.68 10.91 30.16
N HIS A 83 -11.97 11.33 29.11
CA HIS A 83 -10.95 12.39 29.13
C HIS A 83 -11.41 13.67 28.43
N ASP A 84 -12.73 13.92 28.39
CA ASP A 84 -13.36 15.11 27.80
C ASP A 84 -13.16 15.25 26.28
N ILE A 85 -12.80 14.18 25.58
CA ILE A 85 -12.65 14.14 24.13
C ILE A 85 -13.82 13.34 23.53
N THR A 86 -14.87 14.03 23.10
CA THR A 86 -16.06 13.40 22.51
C THR A 86 -15.98 13.41 20.99
N ILE A 87 -15.49 12.31 20.41
CA ILE A 87 -15.31 12.17 18.96
C ILE A 87 -16.62 12.31 18.19
N SER A 88 -17.74 11.83 18.73
CA SER A 88 -19.05 11.91 18.09
C SER A 88 -19.54 13.34 17.82
N ASN A 89 -18.95 14.36 18.46
CA ASN A 89 -19.29 15.76 18.18
C ASN A 89 -18.74 16.24 16.82
N TYR A 90 -17.76 15.54 16.28
CA TYR A 90 -17.04 15.93 15.05
C TYR A 90 -17.19 14.89 13.95
N ALA A 91 -17.34 13.62 14.30
CA ALA A 91 -17.37 12.51 13.36
C ALA A 91 -18.80 12.22 12.84
N LYS A 92 -18.92 11.94 11.56
CA LYS A 92 -20.15 11.38 10.96
C LYS A 92 -20.28 9.89 11.23
N VAL A 93 -19.15 9.18 11.12
CA VAL A 93 -19.09 7.74 11.30
C VAL A 93 -17.83 7.39 12.07
N THR A 94 -17.95 6.48 13.01
CA THR A 94 -16.83 5.88 13.75
C THR A 94 -17.02 4.38 13.81
N GLU A 95 -15.93 3.65 13.60
CA GLU A 95 -15.89 2.18 13.76
C GLU A 95 -14.64 1.78 14.53
N GLN A 96 -14.77 0.89 15.47
CA GLN A 96 -13.62 0.29 16.13
C GLN A 96 -13.39 -1.13 15.60
N ILE A 97 -12.17 -1.41 15.19
CA ILE A 97 -11.73 -2.72 14.74
C ILE A 97 -10.59 -3.22 15.62
N SER A 98 -10.39 -4.52 15.65
CA SER A 98 -9.30 -5.16 16.40
C SER A 98 -8.39 -5.96 15.47
N VAL A 99 -7.08 -5.88 15.71
CA VAL A 99 -6.06 -6.72 15.09
C VAL A 99 -5.53 -7.66 16.16
N TYR A 100 -5.35 -8.91 15.79
CA TYR A 100 -4.92 -9.99 16.65
C TYR A 100 -3.55 -10.50 16.19
N GLU A 101 -2.89 -11.27 17.05
CA GLU A 101 -1.68 -12.03 16.72
C GLU A 101 -2.01 -13.49 16.48
N ALA A 102 -1.49 -14.05 15.39
CA ALA A 102 -1.52 -15.50 15.17
C ALA A 102 -0.57 -16.21 16.13
N ASP A 103 -0.77 -17.50 16.27
CA ASP A 103 0.15 -18.43 16.95
C ASP A 103 1.35 -18.84 16.07
N MET A 104 1.55 -18.15 14.94
CA MET A 104 2.66 -18.36 14.01
C MET A 104 3.38 -17.03 13.69
N THR A 105 4.66 -17.16 13.32
CA THR A 105 5.52 -16.05 12.91
C THR A 105 5.54 -15.85 11.37
N TYR A 106 6.00 -14.69 10.91
CA TYR A 106 6.26 -14.50 9.48
C TYR A 106 7.37 -15.42 8.96
N SER A 107 8.33 -15.82 9.80
CA SER A 107 9.36 -16.79 9.42
C SER A 107 8.74 -18.15 9.04
N GLU A 108 7.77 -18.60 9.80
CA GLU A 108 7.02 -19.83 9.50
C GLU A 108 6.15 -19.66 8.25
N LEU A 109 5.46 -18.53 8.12
CA LEU A 109 4.67 -18.23 6.92
C LEU A 109 5.53 -18.18 5.64
N PHE A 110 6.81 -17.77 5.76
CA PHE A 110 7.75 -17.69 4.64
C PHE A 110 8.64 -18.92 4.50
N GLU A 111 8.34 -20.01 5.18
CA GLU A 111 9.13 -21.21 5.13
C GLU A 111 9.42 -21.67 3.69
N GLY A 112 10.65 -22.05 3.43
CA GLY A 112 11.13 -22.43 2.09
C GLY A 112 11.45 -21.29 1.15
N GLN A 113 11.20 -20.03 1.53
CA GLN A 113 11.53 -18.86 0.73
C GLN A 113 12.89 -18.25 1.09
N LYS A 114 13.62 -17.79 0.08
CA LYS A 114 14.82 -16.95 0.28
C LYS A 114 14.37 -15.49 0.48
N VAL A 115 14.09 -15.13 1.71
CA VAL A 115 13.64 -13.79 2.05
C VAL A 115 14.82 -12.83 2.14
N LYS A 116 14.69 -11.67 1.50
CA LYS A 116 15.64 -10.56 1.60
C LYS A 116 14.85 -9.29 1.85
N PHE A 117 14.82 -8.84 3.08
CA PHE A 117 14.16 -7.62 3.50
C PHE A 117 15.04 -6.38 3.38
N TRP A 118 14.39 -5.22 3.34
CA TRP A 118 15.05 -3.95 3.63
C TRP A 118 15.48 -3.93 5.11
N PRO A 119 16.53 -3.14 5.49
CA PRO A 119 16.97 -3.06 6.89
C PRO A 119 15.86 -2.71 7.88
N ILE A 120 14.87 -1.90 7.46
CA ILE A 120 13.72 -1.53 8.29
C ILE A 120 12.81 -2.73 8.63
N ASP A 121 12.88 -3.79 7.85
CA ASP A 121 12.02 -4.98 7.96
C ASP A 121 12.78 -6.19 8.52
N GLU A 122 14.01 -6.03 9.04
CA GLU A 122 14.84 -7.12 9.56
C GLU A 122 14.15 -7.94 10.66
N LYS A 123 13.29 -7.30 11.45
CA LYS A 123 12.55 -7.96 12.56
C LYS A 123 11.23 -8.58 12.13
N VAL A 124 10.77 -8.37 10.91
CA VAL A 124 9.49 -8.93 10.43
C VAL A 124 9.45 -10.46 10.56
N PRO A 125 10.51 -11.22 10.23
CA PRO A 125 10.48 -12.68 10.37
C PRO A 125 10.16 -13.16 11.78
N ASP A 126 10.63 -12.45 12.78
CA ASP A 126 10.48 -12.83 14.20
C ASP A 126 9.16 -12.37 14.80
N SER A 127 8.42 -11.52 14.08
CA SER A 127 7.12 -11.03 14.53
C SER A 127 6.02 -12.05 14.25
N LYS A 128 5.01 -12.10 15.11
CA LYS A 128 3.80 -12.88 14.86
C LYS A 128 3.03 -12.30 13.68
N VAL A 129 2.34 -13.16 12.94
CA VAL A 129 1.51 -12.76 11.82
C VAL A 129 0.27 -12.05 12.35
N SER A 130 -0.02 -10.85 11.79
CA SER A 130 -1.24 -10.12 12.12
C SER A 130 -2.48 -10.85 11.60
N VAL A 131 -3.56 -10.82 12.37
CA VAL A 131 -4.85 -11.42 12.03
C VAL A 131 -5.96 -10.38 12.20
N ILE A 132 -6.91 -10.36 11.28
CA ILE A 132 -8.13 -9.55 11.38
C ILE A 132 -9.36 -10.42 11.09
N SER A 133 -10.47 -10.17 11.80
CA SER A 133 -11.72 -10.84 11.47
C SER A 133 -12.30 -10.31 10.17
N ILE A 134 -13.05 -11.14 9.46
CA ILE A 134 -13.75 -10.71 8.24
C ILE A 134 -14.76 -9.59 8.52
N SER A 135 -15.40 -9.61 9.69
CA SER A 135 -16.34 -8.55 10.08
C SER A 135 -15.63 -7.23 10.34
N ASP A 136 -14.46 -7.23 11.01
CA ASP A 136 -13.67 -6.02 11.24
C ASP A 136 -13.15 -5.43 9.94
N LEU A 137 -12.63 -6.27 9.05
CA LEU A 137 -12.22 -5.82 7.73
C LEU A 137 -13.38 -5.20 6.97
N ASN A 138 -14.56 -5.84 6.96
CA ASN A 138 -15.72 -5.33 6.24
C ASN A 138 -16.26 -4.02 6.85
N ARG A 139 -16.17 -3.82 8.19
CA ARG A 139 -16.46 -2.52 8.80
C ARG A 139 -15.52 -1.44 8.29
N ALA A 140 -14.22 -1.73 8.24
CA ALA A 140 -13.21 -0.81 7.71
C ALA A 140 -13.43 -0.50 6.21
N LEU A 141 -13.81 -1.50 5.41
CA LEU A 141 -14.13 -1.32 3.98
C LEU A 141 -15.42 -0.51 3.77
N ALA A 142 -16.44 -0.73 4.59
CA ALA A 142 -17.70 0.01 4.52
C ALA A 142 -17.49 1.51 4.73
N MET A 143 -16.62 1.92 5.64
CA MET A 143 -16.23 3.32 5.83
C MET A 143 -15.57 3.93 4.58
N GLN A 144 -14.94 3.11 3.74
CA GLN A 144 -14.34 3.51 2.48
C GLN A 144 -15.33 3.46 1.29
N ASN A 145 -16.61 3.16 1.54
CA ASN A 145 -17.63 2.90 0.51
C ASN A 145 -17.26 1.76 -0.44
N LYS A 146 -16.49 0.77 0.03
CA LYS A 146 -16.14 -0.44 -0.69
C LYS A 146 -17.14 -1.55 -0.42
N ALA A 147 -17.27 -2.45 -1.39
CA ALA A 147 -18.10 -3.64 -1.23
C ALA A 147 -17.51 -4.59 -0.17
N PRO A 148 -18.35 -5.28 0.60
CA PRO A 148 -17.88 -6.26 1.56
C PRO A 148 -17.25 -7.47 0.85
N ILE A 149 -16.25 -8.06 1.51
CA ILE A 149 -15.62 -9.31 1.08
C ILE A 149 -16.35 -10.47 1.75
N THR A 150 -16.63 -11.51 0.99
CA THR A 150 -17.26 -12.73 1.52
C THR A 150 -16.18 -13.75 1.84
N LEU A 151 -16.23 -14.32 3.04
CA LEU A 151 -15.38 -15.41 3.49
C LEU A 151 -16.27 -16.47 4.17
N ASN A 152 -16.15 -17.73 3.74
CA ASN A 152 -16.88 -18.83 4.36
C ASN A 152 -16.16 -19.31 5.62
N ASP A 153 -16.91 -19.94 6.53
CA ASP A 153 -16.33 -20.64 7.66
C ASP A 153 -15.30 -21.70 7.19
N GLY A 154 -14.18 -21.77 7.87
CA GLY A 154 -13.10 -22.68 7.51
C GLY A 154 -12.22 -22.21 6.36
N GLN A 155 -12.34 -20.95 5.91
CA GLN A 155 -11.49 -20.35 4.90
C GLN A 155 -10.66 -19.19 5.45
N TYR A 156 -9.56 -18.87 4.75
CA TYR A 156 -8.75 -17.68 5.02
C TYR A 156 -8.42 -16.93 3.75
N LEU A 157 -8.09 -15.65 3.89
CA LEU A 157 -7.51 -14.79 2.87
C LEU A 157 -6.22 -14.15 3.42
N LEU A 158 -5.36 -13.68 2.53
CA LEU A 158 -4.19 -12.85 2.88
C LEU A 158 -4.35 -11.45 2.33
N ASN A 159 -4.06 -10.46 3.15
CA ASN A 159 -3.95 -9.06 2.76
C ASN A 159 -2.50 -8.59 2.88
N CYS A 160 -2.03 -7.79 1.94
CA CYS A 160 -0.72 -7.14 2.00
C CYS A 160 -0.69 -5.97 1.04
N ASN A 161 -0.60 -4.75 1.54
CA ASN A 161 -0.49 -3.55 0.71
C ASN A 161 0.93 -2.93 0.73
N TYR A 162 1.87 -3.55 1.45
CA TYR A 162 3.26 -3.11 1.55
C TYR A 162 4.15 -3.82 0.51
N ASN A 163 4.74 -3.05 -0.40
CA ASN A 163 5.57 -3.59 -1.49
C ASN A 163 6.81 -4.35 -1.01
N GLY A 164 7.32 -4.05 0.20
CA GLY A 164 8.51 -4.71 0.75
C GLY A 164 8.32 -6.20 1.02
N THR A 165 7.11 -6.60 1.40
CA THR A 165 6.77 -8.00 1.74
C THR A 165 5.81 -8.65 0.76
N TYR A 166 5.10 -7.89 -0.08
CA TYR A 166 4.05 -8.40 -0.97
C TYR A 166 4.42 -9.66 -1.75
N ARG A 167 5.62 -9.70 -2.35
CA ARG A 167 6.07 -10.87 -3.13
C ARG A 167 6.21 -12.13 -2.28
N TYR A 168 6.59 -11.98 -1.01
CA TYR A 168 6.75 -13.11 -0.08
C TYR A 168 5.39 -13.60 0.40
N ILE A 169 4.46 -12.69 0.68
CA ILE A 169 3.08 -13.02 1.03
C ILE A 169 2.37 -13.69 -0.16
N ALA A 170 2.58 -13.20 -1.37
CA ALA A 170 2.01 -13.83 -2.56
C ALA A 170 2.56 -15.24 -2.80
N ALA A 171 3.85 -15.47 -2.55
CA ALA A 171 4.44 -16.79 -2.63
C ALA A 171 3.97 -17.70 -1.47
N ALA A 172 3.84 -17.17 -0.26
CA ALA A 172 3.30 -17.89 0.88
C ALA A 172 1.86 -18.36 0.63
N LEU A 173 1.01 -17.49 0.06
CA LEU A 173 -0.35 -17.87 -0.32
C LEU A 173 -0.39 -19.08 -1.27
N GLN A 174 0.58 -19.17 -2.21
CA GLN A 174 0.65 -20.29 -3.14
C GLN A 174 1.17 -21.58 -2.49
N SER A 175 2.08 -21.47 -1.52
CA SER A 175 2.67 -22.63 -0.82
C SER A 175 1.79 -23.17 0.30
N HIS A 176 0.82 -22.40 0.79
CA HIS A 176 -0.07 -22.79 1.88
C HIS A 176 -1.53 -22.91 1.40
N PRO A 177 -1.94 -24.06 0.82
CA PRO A 177 -3.34 -24.31 0.48
C PRO A 177 -4.23 -24.35 1.74
N GLU A 178 -3.65 -24.68 2.88
CA GLU A 178 -4.26 -24.66 4.20
C GLU A 178 -3.29 -24.09 5.24
N ILE A 179 -3.83 -23.52 6.30
CA ILE A 179 -3.09 -22.92 7.40
C ILE A 179 -3.83 -23.17 8.71
N THR A 180 -3.11 -23.34 9.81
CA THR A 180 -3.71 -23.49 11.14
C THR A 180 -3.49 -22.21 11.94
N VAL A 181 -4.57 -21.61 12.45
CA VAL A 181 -4.57 -20.39 13.24
C VAL A 181 -5.55 -20.55 14.41
N GLY A 182 -5.12 -20.26 15.63
CA GLY A 182 -5.95 -20.41 16.82
C GLY A 182 -6.45 -21.85 17.02
N GLY A 183 -5.68 -22.84 16.56
CA GLY A 183 -6.06 -24.26 16.62
C GLY A 183 -7.08 -24.69 15.56
N VAL A 184 -7.47 -23.80 14.64
CA VAL A 184 -8.42 -24.09 13.56
C VAL A 184 -7.67 -24.17 12.23
N THR A 185 -7.85 -25.26 11.46
CA THR A 185 -7.31 -25.40 10.12
C THR A 185 -8.25 -24.76 9.11
N LEU A 186 -7.73 -23.81 8.35
CA LEU A 186 -8.43 -22.99 7.37
C LEU A 186 -7.91 -23.27 5.96
N GLN A 187 -8.81 -23.34 4.99
CA GLN A 187 -8.48 -23.51 3.57
C GLN A 187 -8.34 -22.15 2.90
N ARG A 188 -7.43 -22.02 1.94
CA ARG A 188 -7.29 -20.83 1.13
C ARG A 188 -8.57 -20.56 0.32
N ALA A 189 -9.13 -19.34 0.48
CA ALA A 189 -10.36 -18.95 -0.24
C ALA A 189 -10.08 -18.47 -1.66
N GLU A 190 -8.96 -17.74 -1.88
CA GLU A 190 -8.61 -17.16 -3.17
C GLU A 190 -7.11 -17.30 -3.48
N ASP A 191 -6.75 -17.26 -4.76
CA ASP A 191 -5.37 -17.36 -5.24
C ASP A 191 -4.65 -15.99 -5.29
N LYS A 192 -5.30 -14.93 -4.86
CA LYS A 192 -4.76 -13.56 -4.88
C LYS A 192 -4.70 -12.97 -3.48
N VAL A 193 -3.60 -12.27 -3.22
CA VAL A 193 -3.45 -11.45 -2.03
C VAL A 193 -4.26 -10.16 -2.22
N LEU A 194 -5.07 -9.82 -1.23
CA LEU A 194 -5.78 -8.55 -1.17
C LEU A 194 -4.80 -7.39 -0.91
N GLN A 195 -5.17 -6.18 -1.29
CA GLN A 195 -4.36 -4.97 -1.09
C GLN A 195 -5.19 -3.86 -0.43
N GLU A 196 -5.95 -4.23 0.59
CA GLU A 196 -6.84 -3.31 1.28
C GLU A 196 -6.11 -2.60 2.43
N THR A 197 -6.51 -1.35 2.68
CA THR A 197 -6.05 -0.58 3.83
C THR A 197 -7.16 -0.54 4.87
N TYR A 198 -6.96 -1.15 6.01
CA TYR A 198 -7.91 -1.17 7.13
C TYR A 198 -7.42 -0.33 8.32
N ILE A 199 -6.14 -0.01 8.39
CA ILE A 199 -5.52 0.91 9.37
C ILE A 199 -4.62 1.88 8.60
N MET A 200 -4.70 3.18 8.92
CA MET A 200 -3.77 4.18 8.39
C MET A 200 -2.47 4.17 9.18
N THR A 201 -1.37 4.40 8.49
CA THR A 201 -0.07 4.63 9.10
C THR A 201 0.56 5.91 8.55
N SER A 202 1.43 6.55 9.32
CA SER A 202 2.14 7.76 8.90
C SER A 202 3.11 7.56 7.73
N VAL A 203 3.43 6.31 7.41
CA VAL A 203 4.39 5.95 6.36
C VAL A 203 3.73 5.39 5.09
N GLY A 204 2.42 5.48 4.98
CA GLY A 204 1.67 5.00 3.82
C GLY A 204 1.23 3.54 3.96
N ASN A 205 1.12 2.83 2.84
CA ASN A 205 0.74 1.42 2.83
C ASN A 205 1.79 0.57 3.55
N ASN A 206 1.44 0.01 4.70
CA ASN A 206 2.39 -0.65 5.62
C ASN A 206 1.89 -2.00 6.16
N ASP A 207 0.82 -2.55 5.60
CA ASP A 207 0.42 -3.92 5.94
C ASP A 207 1.41 -4.90 5.30
N ARG A 208 2.20 -5.52 6.16
CA ARG A 208 3.27 -6.46 5.80
C ARG A 208 2.77 -7.87 5.49
N GLY A 209 1.48 -8.11 5.72
CA GLY A 209 0.81 -9.38 5.52
C GLY A 209 -0.10 -9.69 6.71
N THR A 210 -1.40 -9.66 6.47
CA THR A 210 -2.42 -9.94 7.48
C THR A 210 -3.28 -11.11 7.04
N LEU A 211 -3.51 -12.04 7.95
CA LEU A 211 -4.48 -13.12 7.77
C LEU A 211 -5.89 -12.59 8.04
N ILE A 212 -6.79 -12.83 7.11
CA ILE A 212 -8.21 -12.55 7.28
C ILE A 212 -8.91 -13.88 7.52
N VAL A 213 -9.59 -13.97 8.65
CA VAL A 213 -10.20 -15.21 9.13
C VAL A 213 -11.66 -14.98 9.53
N PRO A 214 -12.49 -16.04 9.65
CA PRO A 214 -13.81 -15.93 10.24
C PRO A 214 -13.75 -15.43 11.70
N ASP A 215 -14.80 -14.73 12.14
CA ASP A 215 -14.87 -14.14 13.50
C ASP A 215 -14.71 -15.17 14.61
N SER A 216 -15.16 -16.41 14.37
CA SER A 216 -15.04 -17.50 15.35
C SER A 216 -13.58 -17.86 15.68
N VAL A 217 -12.66 -17.63 14.75
CA VAL A 217 -11.22 -17.92 14.92
C VAL A 217 -10.56 -16.89 15.82
N THR A 218 -10.91 -15.60 15.63
CA THR A 218 -10.29 -14.52 16.42
C THR A 218 -10.64 -14.56 17.90
N ALA A 219 -11.73 -15.26 18.29
CA ALA A 219 -12.13 -15.40 19.68
C ALA A 219 -11.09 -16.14 20.55
N SER A 220 -10.20 -16.94 19.93
CA SER A 220 -9.14 -17.68 20.61
C SER A 220 -7.77 -17.01 20.55
N LEU A 221 -7.65 -15.87 19.85
CA LEU A 221 -6.40 -15.16 19.62
C LEU A 221 -6.22 -13.98 20.59
N GLU A 222 -4.98 -13.65 20.86
CA GLU A 222 -4.64 -12.45 21.63
C GLU A 222 -4.77 -11.20 20.75
N LYS A 223 -5.43 -10.17 21.28
CA LYS A 223 -5.50 -8.87 20.64
C LYS A 223 -4.17 -8.15 20.77
N ASP A 224 -3.71 -7.57 19.67
CA ASP A 224 -2.51 -6.72 19.60
C ASP A 224 -2.88 -5.23 19.61
N VAL A 225 -3.75 -4.83 18.68
CA VAL A 225 -4.11 -3.42 18.49
C VAL A 225 -5.62 -3.27 18.35
N ASN A 226 -6.17 -2.28 19.04
CA ASN A 226 -7.48 -1.71 18.72
C ASN A 226 -7.28 -0.42 17.90
N ALA A 227 -8.10 -0.22 16.87
CA ALA A 227 -8.08 0.94 16.02
C ALA A 227 -9.48 1.56 15.94
N LEU A 228 -9.62 2.82 16.37
CA LEU A 228 -10.82 3.62 16.13
C LEU A 228 -10.64 4.38 14.83
N LEU A 229 -11.45 4.09 13.84
CA LEU A 229 -11.52 4.70 12.53
C LEU A 229 -12.58 5.80 12.55
N VAL A 230 -12.28 6.98 12.00
CA VAL A 230 -13.14 8.16 12.07
C VAL A 230 -13.26 8.80 10.69
N GLN A 231 -14.50 9.17 10.31
CA GLN A 231 -14.80 10.03 9.16
C GLN A 231 -15.64 11.22 9.59
N TYR A 232 -15.28 12.42 9.11
CA TYR A 232 -15.94 13.69 9.38
C TYR A 232 -17.06 14.02 8.38
#